data_cdab417b3d98764a4f59eadc6644f756
#
_entry.id   cdab417b3d98764a4f59eadc6644f756
#
_cell.length_a   1.000
_cell.length_b   1.000
_cell.length_c   1.000
_cell.angle_alpha   90.00
_cell.angle_beta   90.00
_cell.angle_gamma   90.00
#
_symmetry.space_group_name_H-M   'P 1'
#
loop_
_entity.id
_entity.type
_entity.pdbx_description
1 polymer ?
#
loop_
_entity_poly.entity_id
_entity_poly.type
_entity_poly.pdbx_seq_one_letter_code
_entity_poly.pdbx_strand_id
1 'polypeptide(L)'
;MDELLAIGEFSARSGLSAKVLRSYAAAGLLVPAAVDPWTGYRYYAPGQLREAGLILLLRQAGVPLSEIAAFLRDPGPDQLQRWERALDLEVASRRRALSEARGQLGLLATATRNPTAQDGGKPMTIMAPGSATDRGEARATNQDALLVSPPLFAVADGMGAPPGGEIASRLALDTLKVRFAAPYGAEALAEAAREASRAVWERADAEPALEGMGTTLTAVAVLGGAEQAQLAVVSVGDSRAYLFRDGQLSLLTHDHSVVQELIDSGQLAPEQWRIHPERSLLTRALGVAPVVDLDLSRPALVGGARLLLCTDGLTAQAEETEIAGVLSAFAGPDRAAVELVRLANRNGGADNTAVVVVDISPQQAC
;
A
#
# COMPACT_ATOMS: atom_id res chain seq x y z
N MET A 1 -15.52 30.75 -33.87
CA MET A 1 -14.36 29.93 -34.35
C MET A 1 -13.63 29.56 -33.10
N ASP A 2 -13.66 28.29 -32.75
CA ASP A 2 -12.92 27.80 -31.58
C ASP A 2 -11.43 28.00 -31.84
N GLU A 3 -10.76 28.64 -30.90
CA GLU A 3 -9.35 28.99 -31.01
C GLU A 3 -8.52 27.68 -30.98
N LEU A 4 -7.75 27.43 -32.05
CA LEU A 4 -6.92 26.24 -32.18
C LEU A 4 -5.76 26.29 -31.19
N LEU A 5 -5.53 25.21 -30.50
CA LEU A 5 -4.44 25.04 -29.53
C LEU A 5 -3.13 24.72 -30.24
N ALA A 6 -2.07 25.45 -29.96
CA ALA A 6 -0.73 25.11 -30.43
C ALA A 6 -0.28 23.78 -29.81
N ILE A 7 0.59 23.02 -30.50
CA ILE A 7 1.04 21.68 -30.04
C ILE A 7 1.59 21.69 -28.60
N GLY A 8 2.26 22.77 -28.18
CA GLY A 8 2.77 22.92 -26.81
C GLY A 8 1.66 23.02 -25.78
N GLU A 9 0.64 23.85 -26.05
CA GLU A 9 -0.52 24.03 -25.20
C GLU A 9 -1.39 22.75 -25.16
N PHE A 10 -1.63 22.15 -26.33
CA PHE A 10 -2.35 20.89 -26.40
C PHE A 10 -1.62 19.76 -25.65
N SER A 11 -0.28 19.72 -25.72
CA SER A 11 0.56 18.80 -24.97
C SER A 11 0.37 18.97 -23.46
N ALA A 12 0.42 20.20 -22.96
CA ALA A 12 0.23 20.50 -21.54
C ALA A 12 -1.17 20.08 -21.03
N ARG A 13 -2.21 20.27 -21.85
CA ARG A 13 -3.61 19.97 -21.46
C ARG A 13 -4.00 18.51 -21.65
N SER A 14 -3.41 17.80 -22.61
CA SER A 14 -3.71 16.40 -22.92
C SER A 14 -2.86 15.40 -22.14
N GLY A 15 -1.74 15.83 -21.53
CA GLY A 15 -0.76 14.92 -20.92
C GLY A 15 0.12 14.15 -21.93
N LEU A 16 -0.09 14.35 -23.24
CA LEU A 16 0.70 13.73 -24.30
C LEU A 16 1.88 14.62 -24.70
N SER A 17 3.11 14.12 -24.66
CA SER A 17 4.27 14.93 -25.08
C SER A 17 4.17 15.32 -26.56
N ALA A 18 4.75 16.47 -26.96
CA ALA A 18 4.78 16.93 -28.35
C ALA A 18 5.41 15.90 -29.29
N LYS A 19 6.35 15.06 -28.82
CA LYS A 19 6.94 13.96 -29.58
C LYS A 19 5.89 12.86 -29.88
N VAL A 20 5.10 12.49 -28.87
CA VAL A 20 4.01 11.50 -29.00
C VAL A 20 2.91 12.02 -29.93
N LEU A 21 2.53 13.29 -29.81
CA LEU A 21 1.55 13.94 -30.67
C LEU A 21 1.99 13.93 -32.15
N ARG A 22 3.28 14.16 -32.44
CA ARG A 22 3.82 14.04 -33.81
C ARG A 22 3.76 12.61 -34.32
N SER A 23 4.07 11.64 -33.48
CA SER A 23 3.98 10.21 -33.84
C SER A 23 2.55 9.79 -34.11
N TYR A 24 1.59 10.25 -33.30
CA TYR A 24 0.17 9.95 -33.48
C TYR A 24 -0.41 10.62 -34.74
N ALA A 25 0.04 11.83 -35.05
CA ALA A 25 -0.30 12.49 -36.30
C ALA A 25 0.22 11.72 -37.52
N ALA A 26 1.48 11.25 -37.49
CA ALA A 26 2.08 10.44 -38.56
C ALA A 26 1.38 9.09 -38.71
N ALA A 27 0.90 8.47 -37.63
CA ALA A 27 0.15 7.22 -37.62
C ALA A 27 -1.35 7.39 -37.96
N GLY A 28 -1.82 8.61 -38.19
CA GLY A 28 -3.24 8.88 -38.44
C GLY A 28 -4.16 8.62 -37.24
N LEU A 29 -3.59 8.55 -36.02
CA LEU A 29 -4.32 8.27 -34.80
C LEU A 29 -4.94 9.54 -34.18
N LEU A 30 -4.19 10.64 -34.18
CA LEU A 30 -4.65 11.95 -33.73
C LEU A 30 -4.09 13.02 -34.69
N VAL A 31 -4.86 13.33 -35.74
CA VAL A 31 -4.41 14.23 -36.82
C VAL A 31 -4.65 15.67 -36.36
N PRO A 32 -3.66 16.59 -36.48
CA PRO A 32 -3.86 17.99 -36.12
C PRO A 32 -4.95 18.63 -37.00
N ALA A 33 -5.74 19.51 -36.41
CA ALA A 33 -6.80 20.25 -37.10
C ALA A 33 -6.25 21.19 -38.17
N ALA A 34 -5.03 21.70 -37.97
CA ALA A 34 -4.32 22.51 -38.96
C ALA A 34 -2.79 22.32 -38.84
N VAL A 35 -2.10 22.46 -39.96
CA VAL A 35 -0.62 22.51 -40.02
C VAL A 35 -0.26 23.77 -40.79
N ASP A 36 0.59 24.60 -40.22
CA ASP A 36 1.10 25.77 -40.88
C ASP A 36 1.98 25.33 -42.08
N PRO A 37 1.64 25.72 -43.30
CA PRO A 37 2.34 25.23 -44.49
C PRO A 37 3.78 25.77 -44.63
N TRP A 38 4.12 26.86 -43.92
CA TRP A 38 5.44 27.49 -44.00
C TRP A 38 6.40 27.00 -42.92
N THR A 39 5.85 26.81 -41.68
CA THR A 39 6.66 26.44 -40.53
C THR A 39 6.51 24.95 -40.13
N GLY A 40 5.51 24.28 -40.67
CA GLY A 40 5.13 22.89 -40.28
C GLY A 40 4.57 22.80 -38.88
N TYR A 41 4.20 23.94 -38.27
CA TYR A 41 3.67 23.97 -36.90
C TYR A 41 2.25 23.38 -36.86
N ARG A 42 1.95 22.58 -35.81
CA ARG A 42 0.71 21.84 -35.71
C ARG A 42 -0.23 22.47 -34.67
N TYR A 43 -1.49 22.54 -35.06
CA TYR A 43 -2.57 23.07 -34.22
C TYR A 43 -3.68 22.02 -34.07
N TYR A 44 -4.23 21.94 -32.88
CA TYR A 44 -5.29 20.98 -32.53
C TYR A 44 -6.56 21.69 -32.08
N ALA A 45 -7.71 21.14 -32.41
CA ALA A 45 -8.98 21.68 -31.92
C ALA A 45 -9.18 21.30 -30.43
N PRO A 46 -9.82 22.15 -29.61
CA PRO A 46 -10.13 21.84 -28.21
C PRO A 46 -10.88 20.52 -28.01
N GLY A 47 -11.78 20.17 -28.96
CA GLY A 47 -12.53 18.91 -28.93
C GLY A 47 -11.64 17.66 -29.02
N GLN A 48 -10.45 17.77 -29.61
CA GLN A 48 -9.50 16.65 -29.72
C GLN A 48 -8.84 16.30 -28.37
N LEU A 49 -9.00 17.10 -27.32
CA LEU A 49 -8.58 16.74 -25.97
C LEU A 49 -9.30 15.48 -25.44
N ARG A 50 -10.57 15.29 -25.81
CA ARG A 50 -11.33 14.09 -25.46
C ARG A 50 -10.78 12.85 -26.14
N GLU A 51 -10.45 12.96 -27.44
CA GLU A 51 -9.81 11.87 -28.20
C GLU A 51 -8.44 11.52 -27.60
N ALA A 52 -7.63 12.54 -27.27
CA ALA A 52 -6.33 12.36 -26.62
C ALA A 52 -6.46 11.64 -25.26
N GLY A 53 -7.43 12.03 -24.43
CA GLY A 53 -7.74 11.36 -23.18
C GLY A 53 -8.15 9.89 -23.37
N LEU A 54 -9.02 9.62 -24.33
CA LEU A 54 -9.46 8.25 -24.64
C LEU A 54 -8.29 7.38 -25.13
N ILE A 55 -7.43 7.91 -26.00
CA ILE A 55 -6.21 7.20 -26.46
C ILE A 55 -5.32 6.84 -25.26
N LEU A 56 -5.13 7.77 -24.34
CA LEU A 56 -4.31 7.56 -23.13
C LEU A 56 -4.88 6.42 -22.28
N LEU A 57 -6.19 6.43 -21.99
CA LEU A 57 -6.85 5.40 -21.19
C LEU A 57 -6.74 4.01 -21.85
N LEU A 58 -7.01 3.92 -23.15
CA LEU A 58 -6.91 2.66 -23.90
C LEU A 58 -5.46 2.14 -23.96
N ARG A 59 -4.49 3.04 -24.06
CA ARG A 59 -3.06 2.67 -23.99
C ARG A 59 -2.66 2.15 -22.60
N GLN A 60 -3.15 2.75 -21.52
CA GLN A 60 -2.95 2.26 -20.16
C GLN A 60 -3.56 0.86 -19.97
N ALA A 61 -4.70 0.59 -20.60
CA ALA A 61 -5.31 -0.74 -20.62
C ALA A 61 -4.56 -1.76 -21.52
N GLY A 62 -3.45 -1.37 -22.16
CA GLY A 62 -2.65 -2.25 -23.00
C GLY A 62 -3.19 -2.44 -24.42
N VAL A 63 -4.21 -1.68 -24.83
CA VAL A 63 -4.80 -1.81 -26.19
C VAL A 63 -3.79 -1.36 -27.26
N PRO A 64 -3.56 -2.16 -28.32
CA PRO A 64 -2.66 -1.80 -29.41
C PRO A 64 -3.10 -0.52 -30.15
N LEU A 65 -2.13 0.29 -30.58
CA LEU A 65 -2.43 1.56 -31.30
C LEU A 65 -3.26 1.35 -32.56
N SER A 66 -3.06 0.25 -33.28
CA SER A 66 -3.85 -0.10 -34.47
C SER A 66 -5.32 -0.35 -34.17
N GLU A 67 -5.62 -0.97 -33.03
CA GLU A 67 -6.99 -1.21 -32.59
C GLU A 67 -7.65 0.08 -32.08
N ILE A 68 -6.90 0.94 -31.37
CA ILE A 68 -7.37 2.26 -30.95
C ILE A 68 -7.71 3.11 -32.18
N ALA A 69 -6.85 3.11 -33.20
CA ALA A 69 -7.10 3.83 -34.45
C ALA A 69 -8.33 3.31 -35.21
N ALA A 70 -8.59 2.01 -35.19
CA ALA A 70 -9.80 1.43 -35.77
C ALA A 70 -11.05 1.85 -34.97
N PHE A 71 -11.00 1.79 -33.67
CA PHE A 71 -12.10 2.17 -32.77
C PHE A 71 -12.47 3.65 -32.87
N LEU A 72 -11.48 4.54 -32.95
CA LEU A 72 -11.76 5.98 -33.10
C LEU A 72 -12.44 6.33 -34.41
N ARG A 73 -12.23 5.52 -35.46
CA ARG A 73 -12.88 5.70 -36.77
C ARG A 73 -14.31 5.16 -36.80
N ASP A 74 -14.56 4.07 -36.09
CA ASP A 74 -15.87 3.40 -36.02
C ASP A 74 -16.07 2.81 -34.62
N PRO A 75 -16.60 3.60 -33.64
CA PRO A 75 -16.80 3.16 -32.27
C PRO A 75 -17.93 2.12 -32.19
N GLY A 76 -17.57 0.84 -32.22
CA GLY A 76 -18.53 -0.24 -31.99
C GLY A 76 -18.94 -0.34 -30.51
N PRO A 77 -20.25 -0.50 -30.19
CA PRO A 77 -20.72 -0.53 -28.80
C PRO A 77 -20.12 -1.66 -27.96
N ASP A 78 -19.76 -2.79 -28.60
CA ASP A 78 -19.25 -3.98 -27.89
C ASP A 78 -17.72 -4.04 -27.82
N GLN A 79 -17.01 -3.06 -28.39
CA GLN A 79 -15.54 -3.15 -28.51
C GLN A 79 -14.86 -3.04 -27.13
N LEU A 80 -15.32 -2.18 -26.26
CA LEU A 80 -14.80 -2.05 -24.89
C LEU A 80 -15.00 -3.35 -24.13
N GLN A 81 -16.17 -3.95 -24.19
CA GLN A 81 -16.44 -5.25 -23.56
C GLN A 81 -15.57 -6.39 -24.10
N ARG A 82 -15.21 -6.34 -25.39
CA ARG A 82 -14.28 -7.32 -25.98
C ARG A 82 -12.87 -7.17 -25.40
N TRP A 83 -12.40 -5.94 -25.22
CA TRP A 83 -11.10 -5.67 -24.60
C TRP A 83 -11.08 -6.04 -23.13
N GLU A 84 -12.13 -5.74 -22.37
CA GLU A 84 -12.28 -6.18 -20.97
C GLU A 84 -12.19 -7.70 -20.86
N ARG A 85 -12.94 -8.44 -21.67
CA ARG A 85 -12.87 -9.91 -21.66
C ARG A 85 -11.51 -10.45 -22.08
N ALA A 86 -10.84 -9.81 -23.04
CA ALA A 86 -9.50 -10.19 -23.47
C ALA A 86 -8.48 -9.98 -22.34
N LEU A 87 -8.58 -8.87 -21.61
CA LEU A 87 -7.75 -8.57 -20.45
C LEU A 87 -7.96 -9.59 -19.32
N ASP A 88 -9.21 -9.92 -19.01
CA ASP A 88 -9.56 -10.93 -17.99
C ASP A 88 -8.97 -12.31 -18.36
N LEU A 89 -9.05 -12.71 -19.62
CA LEU A 89 -8.47 -13.97 -20.10
C LEU A 89 -6.93 -13.97 -20.02
N GLU A 90 -6.29 -12.85 -20.35
CA GLU A 90 -4.84 -12.70 -20.26
C GLU A 90 -4.37 -12.76 -18.81
N VAL A 91 -5.03 -12.04 -17.91
CA VAL A 91 -4.75 -12.08 -16.45
C VAL A 91 -4.94 -13.49 -15.90
N ALA A 92 -6.03 -14.17 -16.27
CA ALA A 92 -6.29 -15.56 -15.87
C ALA A 92 -5.22 -16.54 -16.40
N SER A 93 -4.75 -16.33 -17.64
CA SER A 93 -3.69 -17.12 -18.25
C SER A 93 -2.34 -16.92 -17.54
N ARG A 94 -1.95 -15.67 -17.28
CA ARG A 94 -0.73 -15.33 -16.53
C ARG A 94 -0.77 -15.90 -15.11
N ARG A 95 -1.91 -15.81 -14.41
CA ARG A 95 -2.09 -16.41 -13.08
C ARG A 95 -1.93 -17.93 -13.11
N ARG A 96 -2.48 -18.63 -14.12
CA ARG A 96 -2.29 -20.09 -14.30
C ARG A 96 -0.83 -20.45 -14.52
N ALA A 97 -0.13 -19.77 -15.44
CA ALA A 97 1.28 -19.99 -15.68
C ALA A 97 2.16 -19.81 -14.44
N LEU A 98 1.88 -18.77 -13.63
CA LEU A 98 2.56 -18.57 -12.34
C LEU A 98 2.24 -19.66 -11.33
N SER A 99 1.01 -20.16 -11.29
CA SER A 99 0.60 -21.28 -10.44
C SER A 99 1.30 -22.59 -10.85
N GLU A 100 1.40 -22.85 -12.15
CA GLU A 100 2.15 -24.02 -12.69
C GLU A 100 3.65 -23.92 -12.40
N ALA A 101 4.24 -22.74 -12.61
CA ALA A 101 5.65 -22.50 -12.27
C ALA A 101 5.93 -22.71 -10.78
N ARG A 102 5.01 -22.27 -9.91
CA ARG A 102 5.08 -22.52 -8.46
C ARG A 102 4.99 -24.00 -8.14
N GLY A 103 4.10 -24.75 -8.80
CA GLY A 103 3.99 -26.21 -8.67
C GLY A 103 5.29 -26.92 -9.07
N GLN A 104 5.90 -26.52 -10.20
CA GLN A 104 7.16 -27.07 -10.66
C GLN A 104 8.33 -26.76 -9.73
N LEU A 105 8.40 -25.54 -9.20
CA LEU A 105 9.40 -25.17 -8.19
C LEU A 105 9.23 -25.98 -6.90
N GLY A 106 8.01 -26.23 -6.47
CA GLY A 106 7.69 -27.12 -5.35
C GLY A 106 8.18 -28.56 -5.59
N LEU A 107 7.97 -29.09 -6.78
CA LEU A 107 8.44 -30.44 -7.18
C LEU A 107 9.98 -30.51 -7.30
N LEU A 108 10.64 -29.47 -7.80
CA LEU A 108 12.10 -29.37 -7.83
C LEU A 108 12.70 -29.34 -6.42
N ALA A 109 12.05 -28.60 -5.50
CA ALA A 109 12.47 -28.56 -4.09
C ALA A 109 12.28 -29.89 -3.36
N THR A 110 11.28 -30.72 -3.79
CA THR A 110 11.11 -32.07 -3.25
C THR A 110 12.04 -33.11 -3.86
N ALA A 111 12.45 -32.94 -5.12
CA ALA A 111 13.38 -33.85 -5.81
C ALA A 111 14.82 -33.76 -5.28
N THR A 112 15.21 -32.66 -4.64
CA THR A 112 16.51 -32.49 -3.99
C THR A 112 16.53 -32.94 -2.52
N ARG A 113 15.41 -33.41 -1.96
CA ARG A 113 15.35 -33.98 -0.62
C ARG A 113 15.51 -35.50 -0.66
N ASN A 114 16.64 -35.98 -0.17
CA ASN A 114 16.88 -37.40 0.12
C ASN A 114 15.81 -37.92 1.12
N PRO A 115 15.15 -39.08 0.89
CA PRO A 115 14.09 -39.58 1.76
C PRO A 115 14.66 -40.37 2.93
N THR A 116 15.31 -39.69 3.89
CA THR A 116 15.59 -40.28 5.22
C THR A 116 15.66 -39.18 6.26
N ALA A 117 14.50 -38.73 6.73
CA ALA A 117 14.42 -38.10 8.04
C ALA A 117 13.00 -38.33 8.57
N GLN A 118 12.98 -39.08 9.66
CA GLN A 118 11.82 -39.38 10.50
C GLN A 118 11.06 -38.09 10.88
N ASP A 119 9.75 -38.24 10.98
CA ASP A 119 8.76 -37.25 11.41
C ASP A 119 9.07 -36.77 12.86
N GLY A 120 10.08 -35.94 13.01
CA GLY A 120 10.37 -35.16 14.19
C GLY A 120 9.67 -33.81 14.03
N GLY A 121 8.74 -33.47 14.89
CA GLY A 121 7.93 -32.23 14.85
C GLY A 121 8.79 -31.03 14.47
N LYS A 122 8.43 -30.36 13.37
CA LYS A 122 9.13 -29.14 12.93
C LYS A 122 9.07 -28.11 14.04
N PRO A 123 10.20 -27.54 14.45
CA PRO A 123 10.18 -26.46 15.40
C PRO A 123 9.29 -25.33 14.87
N MET A 124 8.32 -24.89 15.65
CA MET A 124 7.38 -23.82 15.32
C MET A 124 7.89 -22.49 15.90
N THR A 125 7.73 -21.40 15.18
CA THR A 125 7.91 -20.06 15.75
C THR A 125 6.77 -19.76 16.69
N ILE A 126 7.06 -19.44 17.95
CA ILE A 126 6.07 -19.03 18.94
C ILE A 126 5.84 -17.52 18.79
N MET A 127 4.60 -17.12 18.67
CA MET A 127 4.17 -15.72 18.63
C MET A 127 3.22 -15.47 19.80
N ALA A 128 3.61 -14.56 20.69
CA ALA A 128 2.78 -14.09 21.77
C ALA A 128 2.39 -12.63 21.48
N PRO A 129 1.17 -12.38 20.97
CA PRO A 129 0.72 -11.03 20.67
C PRO A 129 0.05 -10.38 21.89
N GLY A 130 0.13 -9.05 21.96
CA GLY A 130 -0.67 -8.17 22.80
C GLY A 130 -1.07 -6.95 22.01
N SER A 131 -2.21 -6.34 22.33
CA SER A 131 -2.69 -5.18 21.61
C SER A 131 -3.49 -4.23 22.50
N ALA A 132 -3.48 -2.95 22.15
CA ALA A 132 -4.30 -1.93 22.79
C ALA A 132 -4.63 -0.83 21.78
N THR A 133 -5.80 -0.23 21.92
CA THR A 133 -6.18 0.97 21.20
C THR A 133 -6.96 1.91 22.12
N ASP A 134 -6.82 3.20 21.91
CA ASP A 134 -7.53 4.24 22.64
C ASP A 134 -7.87 5.42 21.74
N ARG A 135 -8.95 6.09 22.04
CA ARG A 135 -9.40 7.27 21.30
C ARG A 135 -8.52 8.50 21.52
N GLY A 136 -7.73 8.52 22.58
CA GLY A 136 -7.06 9.72 23.06
C GLY A 136 -8.02 10.70 23.77
N GLU A 137 -7.48 11.85 24.12
CA GLU A 137 -8.20 12.88 24.91
C GLU A 137 -8.89 13.92 24.00
N ALA A 138 -8.36 14.14 22.79
CA ALA A 138 -8.81 15.23 21.91
C ALA A 138 -9.83 14.80 20.85
N ARG A 139 -9.86 13.54 20.42
CA ARG A 139 -10.73 13.06 19.36
C ARG A 139 -12.10 12.64 19.89
N ALA A 140 -13.16 12.82 19.07
CA ALA A 140 -14.53 12.40 19.42
C ALA A 140 -14.75 10.90 19.21
N THR A 141 -14.13 10.32 18.20
CA THR A 141 -14.25 8.91 17.80
C THR A 141 -12.87 8.29 17.65
N ASN A 142 -12.79 6.97 17.70
CA ASN A 142 -11.58 6.23 17.37
C ASN A 142 -11.69 5.70 15.95
N GLN A 143 -10.87 6.24 15.04
CA GLN A 143 -10.81 5.84 13.63
C GLN A 143 -9.67 4.84 13.37
N ASP A 144 -8.84 4.57 14.37
CA ASP A 144 -7.81 3.54 14.29
C ASP A 144 -8.40 2.15 14.41
N ALA A 145 -7.80 1.21 13.70
CA ALA A 145 -8.09 -0.21 13.80
C ALA A 145 -6.81 -1.04 13.93
N LEU A 146 -6.93 -2.23 14.55
CA LEU A 146 -5.84 -3.17 14.66
C LEU A 146 -6.28 -4.60 14.33
N LEU A 147 -5.34 -5.41 13.87
CA LEU A 147 -5.54 -6.81 13.53
C LEU A 147 -4.48 -7.68 14.22
N VAL A 148 -4.96 -8.64 15.00
CA VAL A 148 -4.15 -9.72 15.58
C VAL A 148 -4.71 -11.05 15.08
N SER A 149 -4.07 -11.63 14.07
CA SER A 149 -4.49 -12.88 13.43
C SER A 149 -3.26 -13.68 12.99
N PRO A 150 -2.50 -14.30 13.91
CA PRO A 150 -1.25 -14.98 13.55
C PRO A 150 -1.40 -15.88 12.32
N PRO A 151 -0.48 -15.81 11.37
CA PRO A 151 0.81 -15.13 11.42
C PRO A 151 0.77 -13.64 11.00
N LEU A 152 -0.41 -13.04 10.83
CA LEU A 152 -0.62 -11.66 10.35
C LEU A 152 -0.97 -10.71 11.50
N PHE A 153 -0.31 -9.55 11.52
CA PHE A 153 -0.53 -8.45 12.46
C PHE A 153 -0.59 -7.13 11.67
N ALA A 154 -1.51 -6.23 12.01
CA ALA A 154 -1.61 -4.96 11.32
C ALA A 154 -2.23 -3.86 12.19
N VAL A 155 -1.93 -2.61 11.82
CA VAL A 155 -2.61 -1.39 12.29
C VAL A 155 -3.02 -0.56 11.08
N ALA A 156 -4.06 0.24 11.25
CA ALA A 156 -4.60 1.14 10.23
C ALA A 156 -5.16 2.38 10.92
N ASP A 157 -4.75 3.57 10.46
CA ASP A 157 -5.25 4.86 10.90
C ASP A 157 -6.22 5.40 9.84
N GLY A 158 -7.47 5.53 10.23
CA GLY A 158 -8.55 5.93 9.34
C GLY A 158 -8.72 7.43 9.23
N MET A 159 -8.79 7.95 8.01
CA MET A 159 -8.99 9.35 7.73
C MET A 159 -10.27 9.61 6.91
N GLY A 160 -10.79 10.82 7.05
CA GLY A 160 -12.01 11.27 6.38
C GLY A 160 -13.02 11.84 7.35
N ALA A 161 -14.09 12.43 6.81
CA ALA A 161 -15.20 12.89 7.65
C ALA A 161 -15.88 11.71 8.36
N PRO A 162 -16.27 11.82 9.63
CA PRO A 162 -16.92 10.73 10.35
C PRO A 162 -18.24 10.32 9.66
N PRO A 163 -18.52 8.99 9.47
CA PRO A 163 -17.78 7.86 9.99
C PRO A 163 -16.71 7.28 9.03
N GLY A 164 -16.33 8.01 7.99
CA GLY A 164 -15.52 7.49 6.88
C GLY A 164 -14.21 6.83 7.33
N GLY A 165 -13.40 7.48 8.18
CA GLY A 165 -12.13 6.92 8.64
C GLY A 165 -12.28 5.61 9.40
N GLU A 166 -13.26 5.49 10.31
CA GLU A 166 -13.54 4.25 11.02
C GLU A 166 -13.95 3.10 10.09
N ILE A 167 -14.74 3.43 9.05
CA ILE A 167 -15.14 2.44 8.04
C ILE A 167 -13.93 2.02 7.21
N ALA A 168 -13.09 2.97 6.79
CA ALA A 168 -11.93 2.72 5.95
C ALA A 168 -10.91 1.81 6.64
N SER A 169 -10.50 2.12 7.87
CA SER A 169 -9.52 1.34 8.62
C SER A 169 -10.01 -0.10 8.91
N ARG A 170 -11.27 -0.26 9.32
CA ARG A 170 -11.85 -1.59 9.56
C ARG A 170 -11.98 -2.39 8.28
N LEU A 171 -12.54 -1.80 7.21
CA LEU A 171 -12.70 -2.48 5.92
C LEU A 171 -11.37 -2.93 5.34
N ALA A 172 -10.33 -2.10 5.46
CA ALA A 172 -8.99 -2.45 5.03
C ALA A 172 -8.45 -3.68 5.77
N LEU A 173 -8.54 -3.71 7.10
CA LEU A 173 -8.03 -4.82 7.90
C LEU A 173 -8.85 -6.11 7.73
N ASP A 174 -10.16 -6.00 7.61
CA ASP A 174 -11.04 -7.16 7.36
C ASP A 174 -10.76 -7.77 5.99
N THR A 175 -10.60 -6.94 4.96
CA THR A 175 -10.23 -7.40 3.61
C THR A 175 -8.84 -8.03 3.61
N LEU A 176 -7.85 -7.38 4.22
CA LEU A 176 -6.49 -7.91 4.36
C LEU A 176 -6.50 -9.30 5.01
N LYS A 177 -7.23 -9.48 6.11
CA LYS A 177 -7.36 -10.76 6.83
C LYS A 177 -7.95 -11.86 5.95
N VAL A 178 -9.00 -11.54 5.19
CA VAL A 178 -9.69 -12.52 4.33
C VAL A 178 -8.82 -12.89 3.12
N ARG A 179 -8.08 -11.93 2.55
CA ARG A 179 -7.29 -12.12 1.33
C ARG A 179 -5.91 -12.70 1.59
N PHE A 180 -5.33 -12.47 2.76
CA PHE A 180 -4.07 -13.09 3.15
C PHE A 180 -4.30 -14.51 3.67
N ALA A 181 -4.32 -15.48 2.75
CA ALA A 181 -4.55 -16.89 3.02
C ALA A 181 -3.34 -17.75 2.62
N ALA A 182 -3.30 -18.97 3.11
CA ALA A 182 -2.24 -19.93 2.75
C ALA A 182 -2.25 -20.26 1.23
N PRO A 183 -1.07 -20.42 0.60
CA PRO A 183 0.26 -20.40 1.21
C PRO A 183 0.72 -18.96 1.51
N TYR A 184 1.09 -18.71 2.76
CA TYR A 184 1.53 -17.39 3.20
C TYR A 184 2.86 -16.98 2.54
N GLY A 185 2.95 -15.73 2.10
CA GLY A 185 4.13 -15.19 1.44
C GLY A 185 4.11 -13.67 1.39
N ALA A 186 5.26 -13.07 1.15
CA ALA A 186 5.37 -11.61 1.10
C ALA A 186 4.54 -11.00 -0.04
N GLU A 187 4.55 -11.62 -1.23
CA GLU A 187 3.73 -11.20 -2.36
C GLU A 187 2.24 -11.36 -2.11
N ALA A 188 1.85 -12.43 -1.40
CA ALA A 188 0.47 -12.63 -1.00
C ALA A 188 -0.01 -11.54 -0.04
N LEU A 189 0.88 -11.05 0.86
CA LEU A 189 0.60 -9.92 1.74
C LEU A 189 0.42 -8.62 0.94
N ALA A 190 1.31 -8.35 0.01
CA ALA A 190 1.23 -7.17 -0.84
C ALA A 190 -0.05 -7.16 -1.71
N GLU A 191 -0.41 -8.31 -2.28
CA GLU A 191 -1.66 -8.42 -3.06
C GLU A 191 -2.90 -8.25 -2.19
N ALA A 192 -2.92 -8.85 -1.00
CA ALA A 192 -4.01 -8.66 -0.03
C ALA A 192 -4.15 -7.17 0.38
N ALA A 193 -3.04 -6.44 0.52
CA ALA A 193 -3.06 -5.01 0.80
C ALA A 193 -3.60 -4.17 -0.37
N ARG A 194 -3.27 -4.54 -1.63
CA ARG A 194 -3.86 -3.88 -2.82
C ARG A 194 -5.36 -4.13 -2.92
N GLU A 195 -5.80 -5.34 -2.62
CA GLU A 195 -7.24 -5.64 -2.58
C GLU A 195 -7.96 -4.92 -1.45
N ALA A 196 -7.31 -4.75 -0.28
CA ALA A 196 -7.82 -3.92 0.79
C ALA A 196 -7.98 -2.45 0.36
N SER A 197 -6.99 -1.88 -0.33
CA SER A 197 -7.09 -0.52 -0.89
C SER A 197 -8.24 -0.38 -1.87
N ARG A 198 -8.37 -1.34 -2.78
CA ARG A 198 -9.46 -1.34 -3.76
C ARG A 198 -10.83 -1.39 -3.09
N ALA A 199 -11.00 -2.24 -2.07
CA ALA A 199 -12.27 -2.35 -1.34
C ALA A 199 -12.66 -1.04 -0.65
N VAL A 200 -11.70 -0.31 -0.07
CA VAL A 200 -11.95 1.01 0.54
C VAL A 200 -12.33 2.03 -0.54
N TRP A 201 -11.60 2.06 -1.65
CA TRP A 201 -11.88 2.97 -2.76
C TRP A 201 -13.26 2.72 -3.39
N GLU A 202 -13.60 1.47 -3.69
CA GLU A 202 -14.91 1.10 -4.25
C GLU A 202 -16.06 1.45 -3.30
N ARG A 203 -15.84 1.32 -1.99
CA ARG A 203 -16.83 1.72 -0.99
C ARG A 203 -17.02 3.24 -0.93
N ALA A 204 -15.94 4.01 -1.01
CA ALA A 204 -15.99 5.47 -1.06
C ALA A 204 -16.68 5.97 -2.32
N ASP A 205 -16.41 5.36 -3.48
CA ASP A 205 -17.00 5.70 -4.77
C ASP A 205 -18.50 5.39 -4.82
N ALA A 206 -18.93 4.32 -4.16
CA ALA A 206 -20.34 3.90 -4.14
C ALA A 206 -21.23 4.74 -3.20
N GLU A 207 -20.66 5.40 -2.19
CA GLU A 207 -21.41 6.14 -1.17
C GLU A 207 -20.91 7.59 -1.03
N PRO A 208 -21.65 8.59 -1.54
CA PRO A 208 -21.22 10.00 -1.48
C PRO A 208 -20.93 10.52 -0.06
N ALA A 209 -21.56 9.94 0.96
CA ALA A 209 -21.30 10.28 2.37
C ALA A 209 -19.90 9.84 2.86
N LEU A 210 -19.22 8.96 2.11
CA LEU A 210 -17.90 8.42 2.41
C LEU A 210 -16.82 8.95 1.44
N GLU A 211 -17.15 9.96 0.64
CA GLU A 211 -16.21 10.58 -0.29
C GLU A 211 -14.95 11.07 0.45
N GLY A 212 -13.79 10.70 -0.09
CA GLY A 212 -12.49 11.06 0.48
C GLY A 212 -12.09 10.26 1.72
N MET A 213 -12.82 9.20 2.10
CA MET A 213 -12.33 8.29 3.14
C MET A 213 -11.11 7.51 2.66
N GLY A 214 -10.20 7.27 3.58
CA GLY A 214 -9.00 6.48 3.35
C GLY A 214 -8.42 5.97 4.65
N THR A 215 -7.30 5.27 4.58
CA THR A 215 -6.61 4.78 5.77
C THR A 215 -5.14 4.53 5.49
N THR A 216 -4.30 4.61 6.52
CA THR A 216 -2.96 4.01 6.46
C THR A 216 -3.06 2.49 6.54
N LEU A 217 -1.99 1.79 6.25
CA LEU A 217 -1.84 0.37 6.54
C LEU A 217 -0.39 0.06 6.86
N THR A 218 -0.14 -0.51 8.02
CA THR A 218 1.12 -1.17 8.35
C THR A 218 0.82 -2.59 8.77
N ALA A 219 1.28 -3.55 7.96
CA ALA A 219 1.00 -4.97 8.15
C ALA A 219 2.29 -5.79 8.15
N VAL A 220 2.41 -6.73 9.10
CA VAL A 220 3.53 -7.64 9.21
C VAL A 220 3.02 -9.08 9.28
N ALA A 221 3.57 -9.93 8.40
CA ALA A 221 3.39 -11.37 8.48
C ALA A 221 4.69 -12.04 8.92
N VAL A 222 4.61 -12.94 9.89
CA VAL A 222 5.72 -13.79 10.34
C VAL A 222 5.69 -15.06 9.52
N LEU A 223 6.66 -15.24 8.63
CA LEU A 223 6.75 -16.33 7.67
C LEU A 223 7.85 -17.32 8.06
N GLY A 224 7.66 -18.60 7.71
CA GLY A 224 8.68 -19.63 7.89
C GLY A 224 8.63 -20.34 9.23
N GLY A 225 9.59 -21.27 9.43
CA GLY A 225 9.73 -22.11 10.63
C GLY A 225 10.79 -21.61 11.59
N ALA A 226 11.04 -22.37 12.69
CA ALA A 226 11.85 -21.95 13.83
C ALA A 226 13.33 -21.65 13.54
N GLU A 227 13.91 -22.21 12.48
CA GLU A 227 15.33 -21.96 12.18
C GLU A 227 15.57 -20.67 11.41
N GLN A 228 14.58 -20.18 10.64
CA GLN A 228 14.66 -18.93 9.89
C GLN A 228 13.25 -18.34 9.77
N ALA A 229 12.80 -17.63 10.79
CA ALA A 229 11.64 -16.79 10.65
C ALA A 229 12.00 -15.58 9.75
N GLN A 230 11.13 -15.27 8.82
CA GLN A 230 11.24 -14.11 7.93
C GLN A 230 10.03 -13.22 8.13
N LEU A 231 10.24 -11.94 8.19
CA LEU A 231 9.13 -10.98 8.19
C LEU A 231 8.80 -10.59 6.75
N ALA A 232 7.52 -10.43 6.48
CA ALA A 232 7.06 -9.65 5.34
C ALA A 232 6.36 -8.41 5.89
N VAL A 233 6.81 -7.23 5.50
CA VAL A 233 6.28 -5.95 5.97
C VAL A 233 5.71 -5.20 4.77
N VAL A 234 4.45 -4.81 4.86
CA VAL A 234 3.79 -3.91 3.90
C VAL A 234 3.42 -2.63 4.63
N SER A 235 3.73 -1.47 4.03
CA SER A 235 3.32 -0.17 4.57
C SER A 235 2.79 0.77 3.49
N VAL A 236 1.77 1.54 3.87
CA VAL A 236 1.23 2.69 3.17
C VAL A 236 0.79 3.72 4.21
N GLY A 237 1.29 4.94 4.13
CA GLY A 237 1.06 6.00 5.12
C GLY A 237 2.22 6.14 6.09
N ASP A 238 1.94 6.62 7.31
CA ASP A 238 2.89 6.96 8.36
C ASP A 238 2.70 6.17 9.67
N SER A 239 1.85 5.16 9.65
CA SER A 239 1.85 4.12 10.69
C SER A 239 3.11 3.29 10.57
N ARG A 240 3.71 2.89 11.68
CA ARG A 240 5.05 2.34 11.72
C ARG A 240 5.12 0.91 12.26
N ALA A 241 6.10 0.16 11.78
CA ALA A 241 6.54 -1.11 12.36
C ALA A 241 7.99 -1.00 12.82
N TYR A 242 8.28 -1.54 14.00
CA TYR A 242 9.60 -1.56 14.60
C TYR A 242 9.97 -2.97 15.06
N LEU A 243 11.26 -3.27 15.00
CA LEU A 243 11.86 -4.43 15.64
C LEU A 243 12.60 -3.97 16.89
N PHE A 244 12.22 -4.49 18.05
CA PHE A 244 12.88 -4.22 19.32
C PHE A 244 13.74 -5.41 19.74
N ARG A 245 15.02 -5.16 19.96
CA ARG A 245 16.00 -6.15 20.41
C ARG A 245 17.10 -5.47 21.21
N ASP A 246 17.54 -6.10 22.28
CA ASP A 246 18.67 -5.66 23.11
C ASP A 246 18.56 -4.18 23.56
N GLY A 247 17.35 -3.75 23.86
CA GLY A 247 17.06 -2.36 24.29
C GLY A 247 16.99 -1.34 23.14
N GLN A 248 17.19 -1.77 21.90
CA GLN A 248 17.17 -0.89 20.72
C GLN A 248 15.92 -1.10 19.87
N LEU A 249 15.39 0.01 19.36
CA LEU A 249 14.26 0.05 18.43
C LEU A 249 14.80 0.31 17.01
N SER A 250 14.44 -0.55 16.07
CA SER A 250 14.81 -0.41 14.65
C SER A 250 13.57 -0.26 13.81
N LEU A 251 13.42 0.85 13.10
CA LEU A 251 12.29 1.10 12.20
C LEU A 251 12.36 0.18 10.99
N LEU A 252 11.25 -0.48 10.64
CA LEU A 252 11.11 -1.39 9.50
C LEU A 252 10.36 -0.78 8.32
N THR A 253 9.66 0.34 8.54
CA THR A 253 8.84 1.04 7.54
C THR A 253 9.46 2.39 7.18
N HIS A 254 8.99 2.99 6.11
CA HIS A 254 9.31 4.36 5.71
C HIS A 254 8.00 5.14 5.61
N ASP A 255 7.95 6.34 6.18
CA ASP A 255 6.72 7.12 6.23
C ASP A 255 6.39 7.72 4.86
N HIS A 256 5.16 7.59 4.41
CA HIS A 256 4.66 8.26 3.21
C HIS A 256 3.96 9.57 3.60
N SER A 257 4.74 10.54 4.00
CA SER A 257 4.28 11.87 4.43
C SER A 257 5.11 12.98 3.78
N VAL A 258 4.51 14.17 3.69
CA VAL A 258 5.20 15.36 3.14
C VAL A 258 6.47 15.66 3.94
N VAL A 259 6.42 15.55 5.26
CA VAL A 259 7.60 15.83 6.10
C VAL A 259 8.71 14.81 5.88
N GLN A 260 8.40 13.56 5.61
CA GLN A 260 9.41 12.54 5.30
C GLN A 260 10.09 12.84 3.96
N GLU A 261 9.34 13.23 2.93
CA GLU A 261 9.92 13.65 1.65
C GLU A 261 10.84 14.87 1.77
N LEU A 262 10.48 15.82 2.67
CA LEU A 262 11.34 16.97 2.97
C LEU A 262 12.64 16.55 3.68
N ILE A 263 12.57 15.56 4.59
CA ILE A 263 13.73 14.99 5.27
C ILE A 263 14.64 14.28 4.26
N ASP A 264 14.07 13.43 3.42
CA ASP A 264 14.80 12.62 2.42
C ASP A 264 15.51 13.50 1.39
N SER A 265 14.89 14.63 1.04
CA SER A 265 15.49 15.62 0.12
C SER A 265 16.47 16.59 0.82
N GLY A 266 16.66 16.47 2.14
CA GLY A 266 17.52 17.34 2.94
C GLY A 266 16.99 18.76 3.16
N GLN A 267 15.70 19.00 2.90
CA GLN A 267 15.04 20.28 3.10
C GLN A 267 14.57 20.49 4.54
N LEU A 268 14.41 19.40 5.30
CA LEU A 268 14.00 19.42 6.70
C LEU A 268 14.97 18.55 7.52
N ALA A 269 15.41 19.04 8.69
CA ALA A 269 16.19 18.22 9.61
C ALA A 269 15.28 17.20 10.31
N PRO A 270 15.73 15.95 10.53
CA PRO A 270 14.90 14.89 11.11
C PRO A 270 14.23 15.27 12.45
N GLU A 271 14.88 16.11 13.27
CA GLU A 271 14.37 16.49 14.57
C GLU A 271 13.20 17.49 14.49
N GLN A 272 12.96 18.09 13.32
CA GLN A 272 11.96 19.14 13.11
C GLN A 272 10.58 18.60 12.68
N TRP A 273 10.46 17.31 12.36
CA TRP A 273 9.22 16.77 11.79
C TRP A 273 7.99 16.98 12.70
N ARG A 274 8.16 16.81 14.03
CA ARG A 274 7.04 16.89 14.99
C ARG A 274 6.40 18.28 15.08
N ILE A 275 7.16 19.33 14.80
CA ILE A 275 6.68 20.72 14.87
C ILE A 275 6.31 21.29 13.50
N HIS A 276 6.49 20.50 12.42
CA HIS A 276 6.19 20.98 11.07
C HIS A 276 4.67 21.09 10.87
N PRO A 277 4.16 22.19 10.23
CA PRO A 277 2.73 22.38 10.01
C PRO A 277 2.08 21.25 9.19
N GLU A 278 2.81 20.67 8.27
CA GLU A 278 2.34 19.63 7.35
C GLU A 278 2.68 18.20 7.81
N ARG A 279 3.00 18.00 9.11
CA ARG A 279 3.39 16.70 9.64
C ARG A 279 2.34 15.59 9.47
N SER A 280 1.05 15.95 9.36
CA SER A 280 -0.06 15.02 9.20
C SER A 280 -0.50 14.86 7.74
N LEU A 281 0.23 15.44 6.77
CA LEU A 281 -0.10 15.30 5.36
C LEU A 281 0.56 14.05 4.79
N LEU A 282 -0.29 13.08 4.43
CA LEU A 282 0.15 11.85 3.78
C LEU A 282 0.33 12.05 2.27
N THR A 283 1.36 11.44 1.71
CA THR A 283 1.60 11.36 0.27
C THR A 283 1.02 10.09 -0.34
N ARG A 284 0.76 9.06 0.49
CA ARG A 284 0.12 7.80 0.10
C ARG A 284 -0.83 7.31 1.20
N ALA A 285 -2.00 6.83 0.79
CA ALA A 285 -2.97 6.16 1.67
C ALA A 285 -3.82 5.17 0.89
N LEU A 286 -4.38 4.16 1.57
CA LEU A 286 -5.32 3.22 1.00
C LEU A 286 -6.68 3.91 0.74
N GLY A 287 -7.30 3.56 -0.38
CA GLY A 287 -8.68 3.98 -0.68
C GLY A 287 -8.83 5.38 -1.25
N VAL A 288 -7.75 6.17 -1.37
CA VAL A 288 -7.80 7.53 -1.96
C VAL A 288 -7.65 7.51 -3.48
N ALA A 289 -7.23 6.38 -4.03
CA ALA A 289 -7.09 6.14 -5.48
C ALA A 289 -7.37 4.67 -5.81
N PRO A 290 -7.76 4.36 -7.06
CA PRO A 290 -8.05 2.97 -7.47
C PRO A 290 -6.83 2.05 -7.41
N VAL A 291 -5.63 2.60 -7.47
CA VAL A 291 -4.36 1.87 -7.38
C VAL A 291 -3.48 2.55 -6.35
N VAL A 292 -2.93 1.78 -5.43
CA VAL A 292 -1.99 2.26 -4.41
C VAL A 292 -0.60 1.70 -4.69
N ASP A 293 0.41 2.55 -4.57
CA ASP A 293 1.81 2.16 -4.48
C ASP A 293 2.15 1.88 -3.02
N LEU A 294 2.61 0.66 -2.73
CA LEU A 294 2.90 0.19 -1.39
C LEU A 294 4.36 -0.25 -1.26
N ASP A 295 4.93 -0.05 -0.11
CA ASP A 295 6.25 -0.57 0.21
C ASP A 295 6.14 -2.02 0.71
N LEU A 296 6.98 -2.89 0.16
CA LEU A 296 7.14 -4.28 0.59
C LEU A 296 8.58 -4.55 0.96
N SER A 297 8.85 -4.87 2.20
CA SER A 297 10.17 -5.26 2.69
C SER A 297 10.17 -6.66 3.32
N ARG A 298 11.35 -7.28 3.39
CA ARG A 298 11.55 -8.63 3.95
C ARG A 298 12.73 -8.64 4.90
N PRO A 299 12.61 -7.97 6.05
CA PRO A 299 13.70 -7.96 7.02
C PRO A 299 13.93 -9.36 7.58
N ALA A 300 15.20 -9.74 7.70
CA ALA A 300 15.59 -11.00 8.31
C ALA A 300 15.35 -10.95 9.82
N LEU A 301 14.71 -11.99 10.36
CA LEU A 301 14.55 -12.18 11.78
C LEU A 301 15.54 -13.24 12.27
N VAL A 302 16.60 -12.80 12.94
CA VAL A 302 17.61 -13.70 13.51
C VAL A 302 17.40 -13.81 15.02
N GLY A 303 17.05 -15.00 15.52
CA GLY A 303 16.78 -15.23 16.95
C GLY A 303 15.42 -14.67 17.40
N GLY A 304 15.21 -14.54 18.71
CA GLY A 304 14.02 -13.93 19.29
C GLY A 304 14.01 -12.41 19.16
N ALA A 305 12.83 -11.81 18.98
CA ALA A 305 12.66 -10.37 18.94
C ALA A 305 11.24 -9.97 19.34
N ARG A 306 11.06 -8.72 19.69
CA ARG A 306 9.74 -8.09 19.92
C ARG A 306 9.43 -7.18 18.76
N LEU A 307 8.29 -7.38 18.12
CA LEU A 307 7.76 -6.55 17.06
C LEU A 307 6.78 -5.53 17.68
N LEU A 308 6.83 -4.29 17.23
CA LEU A 308 5.87 -3.25 17.54
C LEU A 308 5.28 -2.72 16.23
N LEU A 309 3.94 -2.68 16.12
CA LEU A 309 3.22 -1.91 15.12
C LEU A 309 2.42 -0.83 15.85
N CYS A 310 2.41 0.39 15.32
CA CYS A 310 1.64 1.48 15.90
C CYS A 310 1.20 2.49 14.85
N THR A 311 0.08 3.17 15.13
CA THR A 311 -0.34 4.37 14.43
C THR A 311 0.45 5.58 14.89
N ASP A 312 0.36 6.69 14.17
CA ASP A 312 1.12 7.93 14.43
C ASP A 312 0.78 8.57 15.80
N GLY A 313 -0.41 8.29 16.36
CA GLY A 313 -0.80 8.73 17.69
C GLY A 313 0.16 8.29 18.82
N LEU A 314 0.92 7.20 18.63
CA LEU A 314 2.01 6.85 19.54
C LEU A 314 3.26 7.67 19.24
N THR A 315 3.73 7.68 18.01
CA THR A 315 5.03 8.24 17.63
C THR A 315 5.04 9.76 17.57
N ALA A 316 3.88 10.39 17.41
CA ALA A 316 3.74 11.84 17.54
C ALA A 316 3.81 12.30 19.01
N GLN A 317 3.45 11.44 19.96
CA GLN A 317 3.37 11.80 21.39
C GLN A 317 4.55 11.26 22.22
N ALA A 318 5.26 10.22 21.76
CA ALA A 318 6.35 9.59 22.49
C ALA A 318 7.63 9.52 21.69
N GLU A 319 8.76 9.74 22.35
CA GLU A 319 10.08 9.56 21.75
C GLU A 319 10.41 8.06 21.64
N GLU A 320 11.24 7.67 20.67
CA GLU A 320 11.64 6.26 20.50
C GLU A 320 12.35 5.70 21.73
N THR A 321 13.05 6.53 22.49
CA THR A 321 13.68 6.16 23.77
C THR A 321 12.66 5.83 24.85
N GLU A 322 11.53 6.56 24.92
CA GLU A 322 10.43 6.29 25.85
C GLU A 322 9.70 4.99 25.46
N ILE A 323 9.44 4.81 24.15
CA ILE A 323 8.85 3.57 23.61
C ILE A 323 9.74 2.37 23.93
N ALA A 324 11.04 2.46 23.69
CA ALA A 324 12.02 1.41 24.01
C ALA A 324 12.05 1.12 25.51
N GLY A 325 11.94 2.15 26.34
CA GLY A 325 11.86 2.04 27.80
C GLY A 325 10.66 1.20 28.24
N VAL A 326 9.47 1.46 27.68
CA VAL A 326 8.26 0.68 27.96
C VAL A 326 8.41 -0.77 27.48
N LEU A 327 8.91 -0.99 26.25
CA LEU A 327 9.11 -2.34 25.71
C LEU A 327 10.12 -3.15 26.54
N SER A 328 11.11 -2.51 27.16
CA SER A 328 12.08 -3.15 28.05
C SER A 328 11.48 -3.47 29.43
N ALA A 329 10.67 -2.56 29.97
CA ALA A 329 10.15 -2.65 31.34
C ALA A 329 9.05 -3.71 31.48
N PHE A 330 8.27 -3.96 30.45
CA PHE A 330 7.12 -4.85 30.50
C PHE A 330 7.35 -6.10 29.64
N ALA A 331 7.62 -7.25 30.30
CA ALA A 331 7.91 -8.51 29.64
C ALA A 331 6.71 -9.06 28.86
N GLY A 332 5.47 -8.88 29.35
CA GLY A 332 4.26 -9.36 28.65
C GLY A 332 3.81 -8.39 27.54
N PRO A 333 3.56 -8.87 26.32
CA PRO A 333 3.17 -8.03 25.18
C PRO A 333 1.86 -7.28 25.40
N ASP A 334 0.84 -7.89 26.03
CA ASP A 334 -0.42 -7.21 26.38
C ASP A 334 -0.19 -6.01 27.30
N ARG A 335 0.65 -6.21 28.33
CA ARG A 335 0.96 -5.13 29.27
C ARG A 335 1.77 -4.03 28.60
N ALA A 336 2.73 -4.38 27.75
CA ALA A 336 3.52 -3.43 27.00
C ALA A 336 2.63 -2.57 26.07
N ALA A 337 1.70 -3.20 25.34
CA ALA A 337 0.78 -2.49 24.46
C ALA A 337 -0.11 -1.48 25.25
N VAL A 338 -0.67 -1.89 26.38
CA VAL A 338 -1.48 -1.00 27.23
C VAL A 338 -0.65 0.17 27.78
N GLU A 339 0.60 -0.07 28.21
CA GLU A 339 1.45 1.00 28.75
C GLU A 339 1.96 1.96 27.66
N LEU A 340 2.13 1.50 26.42
CA LEU A 340 2.44 2.37 25.28
C LEU A 340 1.27 3.32 24.96
N VAL A 341 0.05 2.82 24.93
CA VAL A 341 -1.15 3.66 24.74
C VAL A 341 -1.29 4.66 25.90
N ARG A 342 -1.05 4.22 27.15
CA ARG A 342 -1.04 5.13 28.30
C ARG A 342 0.07 6.18 28.22
N LEU A 343 1.23 5.83 27.67
CA LEU A 343 2.32 6.79 27.43
C LEU A 343 1.87 7.88 26.46
N ALA A 344 1.27 7.52 25.32
CA ALA A 344 0.73 8.48 24.36
C ALA A 344 -0.30 9.42 25.01
N ASN A 345 -1.25 8.88 25.79
CA ASN A 345 -2.26 9.68 26.49
C ASN A 345 -1.65 10.61 27.56
N ARG A 346 -0.67 10.16 28.34
CA ARG A 346 0.02 11.02 29.33
C ARG A 346 0.79 12.16 28.68
N ASN A 347 1.32 11.94 27.47
CA ASN A 347 2.08 12.94 26.73
C ASN A 347 1.19 13.88 25.89
N GLY A 348 -0.14 13.79 26.08
CA GLY A 348 -1.09 14.73 25.47
C GLY A 348 -2.33 14.08 24.90
N GLY A 349 -2.28 12.84 24.42
CA GLY A 349 -3.44 12.12 23.87
C GLY A 349 -4.13 12.85 22.72
N ALA A 350 -3.36 13.52 21.86
CA ALA A 350 -3.91 14.42 20.85
C ALA A 350 -4.60 13.65 19.70
N ASP A 351 -4.32 12.36 19.56
CA ASP A 351 -4.87 11.52 18.50
C ASP A 351 -5.32 10.15 19.00
N ASN A 352 -6.02 9.42 18.10
CA ASN A 352 -6.28 8.00 18.27
C ASN A 352 -4.93 7.26 18.30
N THR A 353 -4.85 6.18 19.04
CA THR A 353 -3.62 5.38 19.15
C THR A 353 -3.97 3.90 19.11
N ALA A 354 -3.40 3.18 18.15
CA ALA A 354 -3.47 1.72 18.09
C ALA A 354 -2.07 1.12 18.13
N VAL A 355 -1.91 0.07 18.93
CA VAL A 355 -0.63 -0.60 19.18
C VAL A 355 -0.81 -2.11 19.15
N VAL A 356 0.09 -2.80 18.44
CA VAL A 356 0.25 -4.26 18.48
C VAL A 356 1.68 -4.58 18.86
N VAL A 357 1.90 -5.38 19.90
CA VAL A 357 3.20 -5.88 20.32
C VAL A 357 3.22 -7.39 20.16
N VAL A 358 4.27 -7.95 19.53
CA VAL A 358 4.36 -9.39 19.31
C VAL A 358 5.74 -9.89 19.73
N ASP A 359 5.78 -10.79 20.70
CA ASP A 359 7.00 -11.52 21.03
C ASP A 359 7.16 -12.71 20.09
N ILE A 360 8.27 -12.76 19.37
CA ILE A 360 8.60 -13.80 18.42
C ILE A 360 9.80 -14.56 18.97
N SER A 361 9.61 -15.85 19.25
CA SER A 361 10.66 -16.72 19.79
C SER A 361 10.79 -17.98 18.94
N PRO A 362 12.02 -18.45 18.62
CA PRO A 362 12.20 -19.78 18.09
C PRO A 362 11.79 -20.80 19.17
N GLN A 363 11.00 -21.79 18.81
CA GLN A 363 10.72 -22.89 19.73
C GLN A 363 12.02 -23.69 19.93
N GLN A 364 12.52 -23.68 21.15
CA GLN A 364 13.62 -24.59 21.50
C GLN A 364 13.13 -26.01 21.38
N ALA A 365 13.84 -26.86 20.62
CA ALA A 365 13.63 -28.29 20.65
C ALA A 365 13.95 -28.78 22.08
N CYS A 366 12.98 -29.34 22.79
CA CYS A 366 13.18 -30.05 24.05
C CYS A 366 13.91 -31.35 23.81
#